data_6dcbce089a45dbc7b6832b3ba1cf6ea5
#
_entry.id   6dcbce089a45dbc7b6832b3ba1cf6ea5
#
_cell.length_a   1.000
_cell.length_b   1.000
_cell.length_c   1.000
_cell.angle_alpha   90.00
_cell.angle_beta   90.00
_cell.angle_gamma   90.00
#
_symmetry.space_group_name_H-M   'P 1'
#
loop_
_entity.id
_entity.type
_entity.pdbx_description
1 polymer ?
#
loop_
_entity_poly.entity_id
_entity_poly.type
_entity_poly.pdbx_seq_one_letter_code
_entity_poly.pdbx_strand_id
1 'polypeptide(L)'
;MDHDPFSNPDLAPLADAVRRGDVPEIRRQLERIEPDTPGSDGSTLLLDAIARGRVDSAEALLDAGADPNRIGPRGDTPVHAAAFSGDPELLRQVLAHGGDPDIRNPHTGATPLVQALLSPRAGQIRPLLDAGADPNLADLNADTPLHVAARTNAGGAILALLAHGAAPQARNGGGSTFQPYYFGYRRALLNDQALDERRRVVAWLKDHDVPLEAGVDADD
;
A
#
# COMPACT_ATOMS: atom_id res chain seq x y z
N MET A 1 -19.90 -12.43 18.22
CA MET A 1 -20.43 -13.06 17.01
C MET A 1 -20.07 -12.14 15.88
N ASP A 2 -19.10 -12.52 15.05
CA ASP A 2 -18.76 -11.76 13.86
C ASP A 2 -19.97 -11.80 12.93
N HIS A 3 -20.63 -10.66 12.79
CA HIS A 3 -21.74 -10.52 11.86
C HIS A 3 -21.17 -10.41 10.46
N ASP A 4 -21.50 -11.36 9.58
CA ASP A 4 -21.10 -11.29 8.17
C ASP A 4 -21.78 -10.08 7.52
N PRO A 5 -21.02 -9.06 7.07
CA PRO A 5 -21.58 -7.85 6.47
C PRO A 5 -22.41 -8.12 5.22
N PHE A 6 -22.19 -9.26 4.54
CA PHE A 6 -22.87 -9.66 3.31
C PHE A 6 -23.99 -10.70 3.53
N SER A 7 -24.52 -10.81 4.76
CA SER A 7 -25.57 -11.77 5.11
C SER A 7 -26.97 -11.40 4.59
N ASN A 8 -27.14 -10.24 3.94
CA ASN A 8 -28.37 -9.86 3.27
C ASN A 8 -28.75 -10.95 2.23
N PRO A 9 -29.98 -11.49 2.23
CA PRO A 9 -30.40 -12.57 1.29
C PRO A 9 -30.17 -12.25 -0.17
N ASP A 10 -30.26 -10.98 -0.57
CA ASP A 10 -30.04 -10.57 -1.96
C ASP A 10 -28.55 -10.56 -2.33
N LEU A 11 -27.66 -10.29 -1.37
CA LEU A 11 -26.21 -10.16 -1.58
C LEU A 11 -25.44 -11.44 -1.24
N ALA A 12 -25.94 -12.26 -0.32
CA ALA A 12 -25.28 -13.47 0.16
C ALA A 12 -24.87 -14.45 -0.96
N PRO A 13 -25.68 -14.72 -2.00
CA PRO A 13 -25.28 -15.61 -3.09
C PRO A 13 -24.05 -15.11 -3.85
N LEU A 14 -23.96 -13.78 -4.10
CA LEU A 14 -22.79 -13.16 -4.75
C LEU A 14 -21.58 -13.22 -3.82
N ALA A 15 -21.74 -12.91 -2.54
CA ALA A 15 -20.66 -12.97 -1.55
C ALA A 15 -20.07 -14.38 -1.43
N ASP A 16 -20.92 -15.40 -1.42
CA ASP A 16 -20.51 -16.80 -1.38
C ASP A 16 -19.75 -17.21 -2.66
N ALA A 17 -20.20 -16.76 -3.83
CA ALA A 17 -19.52 -17.00 -5.09
C ALA A 17 -18.13 -16.33 -5.11
N VAL A 18 -18.02 -15.09 -4.64
CA VAL A 18 -16.75 -14.36 -4.50
C VAL A 18 -15.77 -15.11 -3.59
N ARG A 19 -16.24 -15.58 -2.44
CA ARG A 19 -15.40 -16.31 -1.47
C ARG A 19 -14.91 -17.66 -1.97
N ARG A 20 -15.71 -18.33 -2.81
CA ARG A 20 -15.33 -19.60 -3.45
C ARG A 20 -14.47 -19.44 -4.69
N GLY A 21 -14.44 -18.25 -5.28
CA GLY A 21 -13.78 -18.01 -6.57
C GLY A 21 -14.58 -18.52 -7.76
N ASP A 22 -15.90 -18.60 -7.63
CA ASP A 22 -16.81 -19.10 -8.67
C ASP A 22 -17.12 -17.98 -9.67
N VAL A 23 -16.19 -17.71 -10.58
CA VAL A 23 -16.28 -16.63 -11.56
C VAL A 23 -17.54 -16.69 -12.43
N PRO A 24 -17.96 -17.87 -12.95
CA PRO A 24 -19.22 -17.96 -13.69
C PRO A 24 -20.44 -17.51 -12.88
N GLU A 25 -20.50 -17.91 -11.61
CA GLU A 25 -21.58 -17.52 -10.72
C GLU A 25 -21.51 -16.03 -10.36
N ILE A 26 -20.30 -15.48 -10.10
CA ILE A 26 -20.10 -14.04 -9.87
C ILE A 26 -20.69 -13.25 -11.04
N ARG A 27 -20.30 -13.55 -12.27
CA ARG A 27 -20.79 -12.85 -13.46
C ARG A 27 -22.31 -12.93 -13.60
N ARG A 28 -22.89 -14.10 -13.33
CA ARG A 28 -24.35 -14.29 -13.38
C ARG A 28 -25.09 -13.43 -12.34
N GLN A 29 -24.56 -13.33 -11.13
CA GLN A 29 -25.16 -12.52 -10.08
C GLN A 29 -25.06 -11.02 -10.37
N LEU A 30 -23.93 -10.59 -10.97
CA LEU A 30 -23.68 -9.19 -11.35
C LEU A 30 -24.57 -8.70 -12.50
N GLU A 31 -25.31 -9.57 -13.19
CA GLU A 31 -26.38 -9.15 -14.11
C GLU A 31 -27.55 -8.45 -13.40
N ARG A 32 -27.67 -8.63 -12.08
CA ARG A 32 -28.80 -8.14 -11.26
C ARG A 32 -28.38 -7.32 -10.03
N ILE A 33 -27.13 -7.44 -9.63
CA ILE A 33 -26.59 -6.81 -8.42
C ILE A 33 -25.48 -5.89 -8.85
N GLU A 34 -25.55 -4.63 -8.45
CA GLU A 34 -24.46 -3.67 -8.67
C GLU A 34 -23.18 -4.10 -7.93
N PRO A 35 -22.00 -4.09 -8.58
CA PRO A 35 -20.77 -4.62 -8.01
C PRO A 35 -20.34 -3.90 -6.71
N ASP A 36 -20.72 -2.64 -6.56
CA ASP A 36 -20.44 -1.81 -5.40
C ASP A 36 -21.54 -1.82 -4.33
N THR A 37 -22.51 -2.74 -4.42
CA THR A 37 -23.53 -2.88 -3.37
C THR A 37 -22.84 -3.10 -2.03
N PRO A 38 -23.06 -2.20 -1.02
CA PRO A 38 -22.35 -2.30 0.24
C PRO A 38 -22.94 -3.38 1.14
N GLY A 39 -22.08 -4.03 1.91
CA GLY A 39 -22.47 -4.81 3.06
C GLY A 39 -23.05 -3.94 4.18
N SER A 40 -23.55 -4.57 5.24
CA SER A 40 -24.19 -3.89 6.39
C SER A 40 -23.23 -2.97 7.17
N ASP A 41 -21.92 -3.16 7.02
CA ASP A 41 -20.86 -2.34 7.61
C ASP A 41 -20.29 -1.29 6.64
N GLY A 42 -20.82 -1.24 5.40
CA GLY A 42 -20.32 -0.36 4.33
C GLY A 42 -19.13 -0.92 3.53
N SER A 43 -18.65 -2.13 3.82
CA SER A 43 -17.62 -2.80 3.01
C SER A 43 -18.17 -3.24 1.65
N THR A 44 -17.29 -3.43 0.66
CA THR A 44 -17.64 -3.95 -0.66
C THR A 44 -17.12 -5.37 -0.86
N LEU A 45 -17.72 -6.10 -1.80
CA LEU A 45 -17.25 -7.44 -2.17
C LEU A 45 -15.85 -7.40 -2.81
N LEU A 46 -15.49 -6.29 -3.44
CA LEU A 46 -14.12 -6.11 -3.96
C LEU A 46 -13.09 -6.06 -2.80
N LEU A 47 -13.39 -5.33 -1.73
CA LEU A 47 -12.55 -5.32 -0.53
C LEU A 47 -12.45 -6.71 0.12
N ASP A 48 -13.57 -7.45 0.21
CA ASP A 48 -13.59 -8.83 0.77
C ASP A 48 -12.77 -9.78 -0.11
N ALA A 49 -12.87 -9.70 -1.44
CA ALA A 49 -12.10 -10.50 -2.39
C ALA A 49 -10.59 -10.25 -2.23
N ILE A 50 -10.17 -8.98 -2.17
CA ILE A 50 -8.76 -8.59 -2.00
C ILE A 50 -8.23 -9.06 -0.64
N ALA A 51 -8.98 -8.84 0.45
CA ALA A 51 -8.58 -9.26 1.79
C ALA A 51 -8.40 -10.78 1.92
N ARG A 52 -9.12 -11.56 1.10
CA ARG A 52 -9.02 -13.02 1.03
C ARG A 52 -8.04 -13.54 -0.03
N GLY A 53 -7.39 -12.66 -0.78
CA GLY A 53 -6.49 -13.05 -1.87
C GLY A 53 -7.22 -13.77 -3.03
N ARG A 54 -8.47 -13.40 -3.29
CA ARG A 54 -9.27 -13.97 -4.38
C ARG A 54 -9.07 -13.19 -5.67
N VAL A 55 -7.95 -13.45 -6.34
CA VAL A 55 -7.52 -12.73 -7.54
C VAL A 55 -8.58 -12.75 -8.64
N ASP A 56 -9.04 -13.94 -9.02
CA ASP A 56 -10.01 -14.10 -10.11
C ASP A 56 -11.38 -13.47 -9.77
N SER A 57 -11.77 -13.51 -8.49
CA SER A 57 -13.00 -12.86 -8.03
C SER A 57 -12.89 -11.34 -8.04
N ALA A 58 -11.73 -10.79 -7.64
CA ALA A 58 -11.46 -9.36 -7.71
C ALA A 58 -11.48 -8.87 -9.15
N GLU A 59 -10.84 -9.60 -10.07
CA GLU A 59 -10.88 -9.30 -11.50
C GLU A 59 -12.32 -9.30 -12.05
N ALA A 60 -13.11 -10.32 -11.74
CA ALA A 60 -14.50 -10.40 -12.21
C ALA A 60 -15.38 -9.24 -11.69
N LEU A 61 -15.14 -8.79 -10.47
CA LEU A 61 -15.81 -7.61 -9.89
C LEU A 61 -15.37 -6.32 -10.57
N LEU A 62 -14.06 -6.15 -10.80
CA LEU A 62 -13.49 -5.00 -11.50
C LEU A 62 -13.96 -4.93 -12.96
N ASP A 63 -13.98 -6.07 -13.69
CA ASP A 63 -14.53 -6.18 -15.04
C ASP A 63 -15.99 -5.76 -15.11
N ALA A 64 -16.76 -6.01 -14.05
CA ALA A 64 -18.16 -5.61 -13.94
C ALA A 64 -18.34 -4.14 -13.49
N GLY A 65 -17.25 -3.40 -13.28
CA GLY A 65 -17.28 -1.97 -12.96
C GLY A 65 -17.26 -1.65 -11.46
N ALA A 66 -16.80 -2.58 -10.61
CA ALA A 66 -16.53 -2.23 -9.21
C ALA A 66 -15.51 -1.10 -9.11
N ASP A 67 -15.78 -0.09 -8.29
CA ASP A 67 -14.93 1.09 -8.13
C ASP A 67 -13.69 0.76 -7.26
N PRO A 68 -12.46 0.75 -7.84
CA PRO A 68 -11.24 0.49 -7.11
C PRO A 68 -10.88 1.61 -6.10
N ASN A 69 -11.55 2.76 -6.18
CA ASN A 69 -11.32 3.92 -5.33
C ASN A 69 -12.39 4.11 -4.25
N ARG A 70 -13.36 3.21 -4.18
CA ARG A 70 -14.43 3.31 -3.20
C ARG A 70 -13.90 3.17 -1.77
N ILE A 71 -14.20 4.19 -0.95
CA ILE A 71 -13.77 4.22 0.45
C ILE A 71 -14.59 3.22 1.27
N GLY A 72 -13.90 2.30 1.92
CA GLY A 72 -14.47 1.33 2.85
C GLY A 72 -14.59 1.86 4.29
N PRO A 73 -15.10 1.04 5.22
CA PRO A 73 -15.44 1.45 6.59
C PRO A 73 -14.26 2.03 7.40
N ARG A 74 -13.04 1.63 7.10
CA ARG A 74 -11.81 2.11 7.78
C ARG A 74 -11.09 3.21 7.03
N GLY A 75 -11.69 3.74 5.97
CA GLY A 75 -11.08 4.75 5.12
C GLY A 75 -10.15 4.18 4.04
N ASP A 76 -9.85 2.89 4.07
CA ASP A 76 -9.07 2.24 3.03
C ASP A 76 -9.92 1.95 1.80
N THR A 77 -9.32 2.08 0.62
CA THR A 77 -9.90 1.70 -0.66
C THR A 77 -9.37 0.34 -1.12
N PRO A 78 -9.94 -0.28 -2.15
CA PRO A 78 -9.37 -1.45 -2.80
C PRO A 78 -7.89 -1.29 -3.18
N VAL A 79 -7.45 -0.08 -3.61
CA VAL A 79 -6.03 0.19 -3.90
C VAL A 79 -5.16 0.06 -2.65
N HIS A 80 -5.60 0.62 -1.51
CA HIS A 80 -4.89 0.47 -0.22
C HIS A 80 -4.80 -1.00 0.19
N ALA A 81 -5.93 -1.72 0.11
CA ALA A 81 -5.99 -3.12 0.49
C ALA A 81 -5.08 -4.00 -0.40
N ALA A 82 -5.08 -3.77 -1.72
CA ALA A 82 -4.21 -4.46 -2.66
C ALA A 82 -2.73 -4.17 -2.40
N ALA A 83 -2.39 -2.90 -2.14
CA ALA A 83 -1.02 -2.50 -1.78
C ALA A 83 -0.53 -3.18 -0.49
N PHE A 84 -1.40 -3.34 0.51
CA PHE A 84 -1.05 -4.02 1.77
C PHE A 84 -1.02 -5.54 1.64
N SER A 85 -1.80 -6.14 0.74
CA SER A 85 -1.93 -7.60 0.58
C SER A 85 -0.59 -8.31 0.31
N GLY A 86 0.34 -7.61 -0.36
CA GLY A 86 1.60 -8.17 -0.83
C GLY A 86 1.43 -9.10 -2.04
N ASP A 87 0.27 -9.13 -2.65
CA ASP A 87 0.02 -9.85 -3.89
C ASP A 87 0.16 -8.88 -5.09
N PRO A 88 1.19 -9.02 -5.93
CA PRO A 88 1.44 -8.10 -7.03
C PRO A 88 0.36 -8.17 -8.12
N GLU A 89 -0.30 -9.31 -8.27
CA GLU A 89 -1.34 -9.48 -9.27
C GLU A 89 -2.61 -8.71 -8.89
N LEU A 90 -3.04 -8.80 -7.63
CA LEU A 90 -4.16 -8.00 -7.11
C LEU A 90 -3.91 -6.50 -7.28
N LEU A 91 -2.72 -6.03 -6.91
CA LEU A 91 -2.38 -4.62 -7.07
C LEU A 91 -2.40 -4.20 -8.55
N ARG A 92 -1.80 -5.00 -9.41
CA ARG A 92 -1.76 -4.74 -10.87
C ARG A 92 -3.17 -4.63 -11.45
N GLN A 93 -4.07 -5.54 -11.10
CA GLN A 93 -5.47 -5.54 -11.57
C GLN A 93 -6.21 -4.30 -11.10
N VAL A 94 -6.11 -3.97 -9.81
CA VAL A 94 -6.77 -2.79 -9.23
C VAL A 94 -6.29 -1.50 -9.91
N LEU A 95 -4.98 -1.35 -10.14
CA LEU A 95 -4.41 -0.19 -10.83
C LEU A 95 -4.83 -0.16 -12.32
N ALA A 96 -4.84 -1.30 -13.01
CA ALA A 96 -5.26 -1.40 -14.41
C ALA A 96 -6.72 -1.01 -14.64
N HIS A 97 -7.58 -1.17 -13.62
CA HIS A 97 -8.99 -0.76 -13.66
C HIS A 97 -9.23 0.66 -13.11
N GLY A 98 -8.20 1.51 -13.08
CA GLY A 98 -8.34 2.93 -12.70
C GLY A 98 -8.20 3.20 -11.22
N GLY A 99 -7.57 2.30 -10.48
CA GLY A 99 -7.17 2.57 -9.09
C GLY A 99 -6.20 3.73 -9.03
N ASP A 100 -6.51 4.73 -8.20
CA ASP A 100 -5.66 5.90 -7.98
C ASP A 100 -4.53 5.55 -7.02
N PRO A 101 -3.24 5.55 -7.46
CA PRO A 101 -2.11 5.22 -6.62
C PRO A 101 -1.83 6.25 -5.52
N ASP A 102 -2.44 7.45 -5.62
CA ASP A 102 -2.25 8.56 -4.69
C ASP A 102 -3.47 8.83 -3.80
N ILE A 103 -4.50 8.00 -3.91
CA ILE A 103 -5.70 8.14 -3.09
C ILE A 103 -5.36 8.12 -1.60
N ARG A 104 -5.94 9.05 -0.83
CA ARG A 104 -5.64 9.19 0.59
C ARG A 104 -6.72 8.56 1.47
N ASN A 105 -6.30 7.79 2.47
CA ASN A 105 -7.19 7.41 3.55
C ASN A 105 -7.60 8.67 4.33
N PRO A 106 -8.89 8.99 4.46
CA PRO A 106 -9.36 10.24 5.08
C PRO A 106 -9.07 10.33 6.59
N HIS A 107 -8.79 9.20 7.26
CA HIS A 107 -8.52 9.17 8.70
C HIS A 107 -7.04 9.31 9.04
N THR A 108 -6.16 8.87 8.15
CA THR A 108 -4.71 8.81 8.40
C THR A 108 -3.90 9.68 7.45
N GLY A 109 -4.47 10.03 6.28
CA GLY A 109 -3.76 10.65 5.18
C GLY A 109 -2.82 9.71 4.43
N ALA A 110 -2.72 8.45 4.86
CA ALA A 110 -1.86 7.46 4.21
C ALA A 110 -2.30 7.19 2.78
N THR A 111 -1.33 7.04 1.87
CA THR A 111 -1.52 6.60 0.48
C THR A 111 -1.32 5.08 0.38
N PRO A 112 -1.71 4.43 -0.74
CA PRO A 112 -1.37 3.03 -1.01
C PRO A 112 0.13 2.74 -0.91
N LEU A 113 0.99 3.68 -1.28
CA LEU A 113 2.45 3.56 -1.14
C LEU A 113 2.88 3.45 0.34
N VAL A 114 2.27 4.23 1.23
CA VAL A 114 2.49 4.12 2.68
C VAL A 114 1.99 2.78 3.20
N GLN A 115 0.83 2.30 2.74
CA GLN A 115 0.31 0.98 3.13
C GLN A 115 1.24 -0.17 2.68
N ALA A 116 1.81 -0.08 1.48
CA ALA A 116 2.79 -1.04 0.98
C ALA A 116 4.05 -1.10 1.86
N LEU A 117 4.52 0.06 2.36
CA LEU A 117 5.67 0.16 3.26
C LEU A 117 5.41 -0.42 4.66
N LEU A 118 4.16 -0.46 5.10
CA LEU A 118 3.73 -1.07 6.37
C LEU A 118 3.43 -2.57 6.22
N SER A 119 3.34 -3.08 5.00
CA SER A 119 3.11 -4.50 4.76
C SER A 119 4.35 -5.33 5.12
N PRO A 120 4.19 -6.46 5.79
CA PRO A 120 5.30 -7.40 6.04
C PRO A 120 5.77 -8.11 4.77
N ARG A 121 5.07 -7.94 3.66
CA ARG A 121 5.38 -8.57 2.38
C ARG A 121 5.98 -7.53 1.43
N ALA A 122 7.22 -7.75 1.04
CA ALA A 122 7.91 -6.89 0.06
C ALA A 122 7.36 -7.10 -1.36
N GLY A 123 7.47 -6.06 -2.20
CA GLY A 123 7.22 -6.19 -3.64
C GLY A 123 6.24 -5.19 -4.24
N GLN A 124 5.44 -4.49 -3.40
CA GLN A 124 4.39 -3.58 -3.88
C GLN A 124 4.85 -2.14 -4.16
N ILE A 125 6.00 -1.75 -3.62
CA ILE A 125 6.50 -0.37 -3.71
C ILE A 125 6.80 0.01 -5.16
N ARG A 126 7.58 -0.83 -5.85
CA ARG A 126 7.94 -0.56 -7.25
C ARG A 126 6.72 -0.53 -8.19
N PRO A 127 5.78 -1.49 -8.16
CA PRO A 127 4.56 -1.40 -8.97
C PRO A 127 3.75 -0.11 -8.76
N LEU A 128 3.67 0.41 -7.54
CA LEU A 128 3.01 1.68 -7.25
C LEU A 128 3.78 2.86 -7.84
N LEU A 129 5.09 2.90 -7.67
CA LEU A 129 5.95 3.94 -8.23
C LEU A 129 5.93 3.93 -9.76
N ASP A 130 5.98 2.74 -10.37
CA ASP A 130 5.89 2.58 -11.83
C ASP A 130 4.50 2.98 -12.37
N ALA A 131 3.45 2.88 -11.55
CA ALA A 131 2.11 3.39 -11.83
C ALA A 131 1.96 4.90 -11.60
N GLY A 132 3.02 5.59 -11.19
CA GLY A 132 3.04 7.04 -11.01
C GLY A 132 2.69 7.53 -9.61
N ALA A 133 2.71 6.66 -8.59
CA ALA A 133 2.54 7.11 -7.20
C ALA A 133 3.55 8.19 -6.83
N ASP A 134 3.09 9.30 -6.25
CA ASP A 134 3.97 10.38 -5.78
C ASP A 134 4.67 9.96 -4.47
N PRO A 135 6.00 9.80 -4.48
CA PRO A 135 6.77 9.38 -3.32
C PRO A 135 6.90 10.45 -2.23
N ASN A 136 6.30 11.63 -2.43
CA ASN A 136 6.38 12.77 -1.52
C ASN A 136 5.08 13.05 -0.76
N LEU A 137 3.99 12.34 -1.06
CA LEU A 137 2.73 12.54 -0.37
C LEU A 137 2.82 12.11 1.09
N ALA A 138 2.79 13.10 1.97
CA ALA A 138 2.87 12.90 3.42
C ALA A 138 1.50 12.54 4.03
N ASP A 139 1.51 11.75 5.10
CA ASP A 139 0.34 11.45 5.91
C ASP A 139 -0.06 12.65 6.83
N LEU A 140 -1.07 12.47 7.70
CA LEU A 140 -1.51 13.52 8.63
C LEU A 140 -0.47 13.92 9.69
N ASN A 141 0.60 13.13 9.87
CA ASN A 141 1.73 13.46 10.73
C ASN A 141 2.85 14.18 9.96
N ALA A 142 2.60 14.51 8.70
CA ALA A 142 3.58 14.99 7.73
C ALA A 142 4.72 13.98 7.47
N ASP A 143 4.53 12.69 7.79
CA ASP A 143 5.46 11.64 7.43
C ASP A 143 5.33 11.29 5.94
N THR A 144 6.41 11.50 5.18
CA THR A 144 6.50 11.04 3.79
C THR A 144 6.78 9.53 3.74
N PRO A 145 6.60 8.87 2.59
CA PRO A 145 7.01 7.48 2.40
C PRO A 145 8.45 7.18 2.84
N LEU A 146 9.41 8.13 2.68
CA LEU A 146 10.77 7.98 3.19
C LEU A 146 10.84 7.85 4.71
N HIS A 147 10.05 8.61 5.46
CA HIS A 147 9.98 8.50 6.91
C HIS A 147 9.45 7.14 7.35
N VAL A 148 8.40 6.65 6.66
CA VAL A 148 7.82 5.33 6.94
C VAL A 148 8.82 4.20 6.62
N ALA A 149 9.47 4.25 5.45
CA ALA A 149 10.50 3.29 5.05
C ALA A 149 11.68 3.27 6.04
N ALA A 150 12.08 4.45 6.54
CA ALA A 150 13.14 4.58 7.55
C ALA A 150 12.76 3.91 8.88
N ARG A 151 11.54 4.11 9.37
CA ARG A 151 11.05 3.47 10.62
C ARG A 151 10.89 1.97 10.52
N THR A 152 10.67 1.44 9.31
CA THR A 152 10.62 -0.02 9.09
C THR A 152 11.98 -0.62 8.72
N ASN A 153 13.05 0.18 8.73
CA ASN A 153 14.41 -0.21 8.32
C ASN A 153 14.46 -0.82 6.90
N ALA A 154 13.62 -0.33 6.00
CA ALA A 154 13.48 -0.84 4.64
C ALA A 154 14.43 -0.12 3.66
N GLY A 155 15.73 -0.39 3.74
CA GLY A 155 16.76 0.28 2.94
C GLY A 155 16.54 0.14 1.43
N GLY A 156 16.11 -1.03 0.98
CA GLY A 156 15.75 -1.25 -0.43
C GLY A 156 14.57 -0.37 -0.89
N ALA A 157 13.58 -0.14 -0.01
CA ALA A 157 12.47 0.76 -0.27
C ALA A 157 12.93 2.23 -0.31
N ILE A 158 13.80 2.65 0.61
CA ILE A 158 14.40 3.99 0.61
C ILE A 158 15.08 4.26 -0.75
N LEU A 159 15.92 3.33 -1.21
CA LEU A 159 16.60 3.46 -2.51
C LEU A 159 15.60 3.55 -3.68
N ALA A 160 14.54 2.75 -3.66
CA ALA A 160 13.50 2.82 -4.69
C ALA A 160 12.76 4.17 -4.68
N LEU A 161 12.38 4.67 -3.51
CA LEU A 161 11.74 5.97 -3.34
C LEU A 161 12.63 7.12 -3.83
N LEU A 162 13.91 7.11 -3.43
CA LEU A 162 14.89 8.11 -3.86
C LEU A 162 15.10 8.11 -5.38
N ALA A 163 15.17 6.92 -5.98
CA ALA A 163 15.29 6.77 -7.44
C ALA A 163 14.07 7.32 -8.20
N HIS A 164 12.90 7.41 -7.56
CA HIS A 164 11.67 7.96 -8.12
C HIS A 164 11.37 9.40 -7.66
N GLY A 165 12.37 10.12 -7.14
CA GLY A 165 12.24 11.55 -6.84
C GLY A 165 11.68 11.87 -5.45
N ALA A 166 11.75 10.93 -4.50
CA ALA A 166 11.47 11.24 -3.11
C ALA A 166 12.45 12.31 -2.58
N ALA A 167 11.92 13.31 -1.88
CA ALA A 167 12.71 14.43 -1.33
C ALA A 167 13.45 14.02 -0.04
N PRO A 168 14.77 13.82 -0.06
CA PRO A 168 15.52 13.31 1.09
C PRO A 168 15.60 14.29 2.26
N GLN A 169 15.33 15.57 2.00
CA GLN A 169 15.37 16.64 3.00
C GLN A 169 13.98 17.02 3.53
N ALA A 170 12.92 16.33 3.06
CA ALA A 170 11.56 16.54 3.58
C ALA A 170 11.54 16.30 5.10
N ARG A 171 10.82 17.17 5.83
CA ARG A 171 10.69 17.09 7.28
C ARG A 171 9.27 16.74 7.66
N ASN A 172 9.13 15.84 8.61
CA ASN A 172 7.83 15.49 9.17
C ASN A 172 7.33 16.50 10.21
N GLY A 173 6.17 16.25 10.82
CA GLY A 173 5.59 17.10 11.86
C GLY A 173 6.47 17.30 13.10
N GLY A 174 7.43 16.41 13.34
CA GLY A 174 8.46 16.55 14.39
C GLY A 174 9.71 17.34 13.94
N GLY A 175 9.75 17.82 12.70
CA GLY A 175 10.89 18.56 12.14
C GLY A 175 12.08 17.70 11.72
N SER A 176 11.96 16.39 11.76
CA SER A 176 13.03 15.44 11.41
C SER A 176 12.93 15.00 9.95
N THR A 177 14.07 14.73 9.31
CA THR A 177 14.12 14.01 8.04
C THR A 177 14.02 12.50 8.29
N PHE A 178 14.11 11.70 7.23
CA PHE A 178 14.11 10.23 7.35
C PHE A 178 15.41 9.68 8.00
N GLN A 179 16.54 10.41 7.90
CA GLN A 179 17.86 9.93 8.29
C GLN A 179 17.96 9.50 9.77
N PRO A 180 17.52 10.30 10.77
CA PRO A 180 17.60 9.89 12.17
C PRO A 180 16.85 8.60 12.48
N TYR A 181 15.75 8.33 11.77
CA TYR A 181 14.98 7.10 11.93
C TYR A 181 15.70 5.90 11.33
N TYR A 182 16.28 6.05 10.14
CA TYR A 182 16.96 4.97 9.44
C TYR A 182 18.31 4.62 10.07
N PHE A 183 19.14 5.62 10.30
CA PHE A 183 20.47 5.44 10.87
C PHE A 183 20.48 5.30 12.40
N GLY A 184 19.36 5.54 13.08
CA GLY A 184 19.20 5.33 14.51
C GLY A 184 19.17 3.85 14.95
N TYR A 185 19.01 2.91 14.04
CA TYR A 185 19.11 1.50 14.35
C TYR A 185 20.55 1.10 14.70
N ARG A 186 20.71 0.33 15.79
CA ARG A 186 22.03 -0.15 16.22
C ARG A 186 22.62 -1.10 15.16
N ARG A 187 23.78 -0.75 14.62
CA ARG A 187 24.48 -1.54 13.60
C ARG A 187 24.68 -3.00 13.99
N ALA A 188 24.97 -3.28 15.27
CA ALA A 188 25.14 -4.65 15.78
C ALA A 188 23.87 -5.53 15.72
N LEU A 189 22.71 -4.95 15.45
CA LEU A 189 21.43 -5.66 15.33
C LEU A 189 21.02 -5.88 13.87
N LEU A 190 21.78 -5.33 12.91
CA LEU A 190 21.50 -5.43 11.49
C LEU A 190 22.15 -6.68 10.90
N ASN A 191 21.45 -7.33 9.98
CA ASN A 191 22.02 -8.39 9.16
C ASN A 191 22.86 -7.83 8.00
N ASP A 192 23.57 -8.67 7.29
CA ASP A 192 24.46 -8.27 6.18
C ASP A 192 23.72 -7.53 5.05
N GLN A 193 22.49 -7.93 4.76
CA GLN A 193 21.65 -7.25 3.76
C GLN A 193 21.33 -5.83 4.21
N ALA A 194 20.86 -5.64 5.43
CA ALA A 194 20.52 -4.31 5.95
C ALA A 194 21.76 -3.41 6.04
N LEU A 195 22.93 -3.97 6.36
CA LEU A 195 24.20 -3.25 6.33
C LEU A 195 24.61 -2.84 4.90
N ASP A 196 24.39 -3.71 3.92
CA ASP A 196 24.65 -3.36 2.53
C ASP A 196 23.70 -2.28 2.01
N GLU A 197 22.40 -2.41 2.29
CA GLU A 197 21.40 -1.40 1.94
C GLU A 197 21.75 -0.06 2.57
N ARG A 198 22.22 -0.05 3.83
CA ARG A 198 22.63 1.17 4.54
C ARG A 198 23.81 1.85 3.86
N ARG A 199 24.86 1.12 3.49
CA ARG A 199 25.99 1.65 2.72
C ARG A 199 25.53 2.26 1.39
N ARG A 200 24.61 1.60 0.70
CA ARG A 200 24.07 2.09 -0.57
C ARG A 200 23.24 3.37 -0.40
N VAL A 201 22.47 3.50 0.69
CA VAL A 201 21.75 4.74 1.01
C VAL A 201 22.73 5.88 1.30
N VAL A 202 23.79 5.64 2.09
CA VAL A 202 24.84 6.63 2.33
C VAL A 202 25.53 7.05 1.03
N ALA A 203 25.89 6.08 0.18
CA ALA A 203 26.50 6.38 -1.11
C ALA A 203 25.59 7.25 -1.99
N TRP A 204 24.29 6.90 -2.06
CA TRP A 204 23.30 7.69 -2.80
C TRP A 204 23.21 9.14 -2.28
N LEU A 205 23.16 9.34 -0.95
CA LEU A 205 23.12 10.68 -0.34
C LEU A 205 24.36 11.50 -0.71
N LYS A 206 25.55 10.90 -0.66
CA LYS A 206 26.82 11.55 -1.06
C LYS A 206 26.83 11.92 -2.54
N ASP A 207 26.42 11.01 -3.41
CA ASP A 207 26.42 11.19 -4.87
C ASP A 207 25.43 12.27 -5.34
N HIS A 208 24.43 12.60 -4.49
CA HIS A 208 23.43 13.63 -4.76
C HIS A 208 23.59 14.89 -3.90
N ASP A 209 24.74 15.09 -3.29
CA ASP A 209 25.06 16.26 -2.43
C ASP A 209 24.04 16.48 -1.29
N VAL A 210 23.43 15.40 -0.77
CA VAL A 210 22.56 15.46 0.40
C VAL A 210 23.39 15.34 1.68
N PRO A 211 23.36 16.34 2.56
CA PRO A 211 24.16 16.31 3.79
C PRO A 211 23.76 15.13 4.70
N LEU A 212 24.76 14.43 5.23
CA LEU A 212 24.55 13.47 6.30
C LEU A 212 24.25 14.21 7.60
N GLU A 213 23.20 13.81 8.32
CA GLU A 213 22.85 14.44 9.59
C GLU A 213 23.77 13.97 10.73
N ALA A 214 23.78 14.74 11.84
CA ALA A 214 24.60 14.41 13.00
C ALA A 214 24.24 13.02 13.56
N GLY A 215 25.25 12.17 13.73
CA GLY A 215 25.09 10.79 14.20
C GLY A 215 24.96 9.75 13.08
N VAL A 216 24.96 10.16 11.82
CA VAL A 216 25.10 9.26 10.67
C VAL A 216 26.57 9.06 10.40
N ASP A 217 27.06 7.83 10.56
CA ASP A 217 28.45 7.50 10.25
C ASP A 217 28.65 7.43 8.75
N ALA A 218 29.67 8.08 8.23
CA ALA A 218 29.99 8.08 6.81
C ALA A 218 30.42 6.69 6.29
N ASP A 219 30.77 5.79 7.20
CA ASP A 219 31.20 4.41 6.95
C ASP A 219 30.05 3.39 7.21
N ASP A 220 28.87 3.90 7.53
CA ASP A 220 27.66 3.08 7.72
C ASP A 220 27.16 2.40 6.44
#